data_159aa0823920318b2f4709eb96a0cc16
#
_entry.id   159aa0823920318b2f4709eb96a0cc16
#
_cell.length_a   1.000
_cell.length_b   1.000
_cell.length_c   1.000
_cell.angle_alpha   90.00
_cell.angle_beta   90.00
_cell.angle_gamma   90.00
#
_symmetry.space_group_name_H-M   'P 1'
#
loop_
_entity.id
_entity.type
_entity.pdbx_description
1 polymer ?
#
loop_
_entity_poly.entity_id
_entity_poly.type
_entity_poly.pdbx_seq_one_letter_code
_entity_poly.pdbx_strand_id
1 'polypeptide(L)'
;MKRPAPTYDLYGEKAGNGPDFWLHCETIPSRSSLHRYEIGLHRHESFFQILYISAGSGDALFEDRRLTLAPPAIATVPPGLDHGFRFSRDVDGHVFTLLASHLRLAGEAGRFVSAPRVTPLDPGDADGAFVLSTLGRLAAEWTTRRSGRTDLMQAYLVSVLTLAARLWSRGETAGDAGEAARRMEHLNGLIQQHFRGQKPAGFYAGELGISPTHLNRIVKAATGLTAHAYIGRKLIDEAKRELVFTEAPAQDIALGLGFADPAYFSRYFLRETGETPRAWRLRERARLSAQASE
;
A
#
# COMPACT_ATOMS: atom_id res chain seq x y z
N MET A 1 -6.63 25.45 4.76
CA MET A 1 -6.25 24.13 5.32
C MET A 1 -7.16 23.09 4.69
N LYS A 2 -6.62 22.15 3.89
CA LYS A 2 -7.40 20.99 3.39
C LYS A 2 -7.82 20.15 4.60
N ARG A 3 -9.09 19.77 4.70
CA ARG A 3 -9.53 18.80 5.72
C ARG A 3 -8.78 17.49 5.49
N PRO A 4 -8.28 16.80 6.54
CA PRO A 4 -7.67 15.50 6.38
C PRO A 4 -8.70 14.53 5.77
N ALA A 5 -8.23 13.69 4.86
CA ALA A 5 -9.06 12.65 4.27
C ALA A 5 -9.55 11.70 5.38
N PRO A 6 -10.82 11.28 5.37
CA PRO A 6 -11.30 10.31 6.34
C PRO A 6 -10.54 8.99 6.18
N THR A 7 -10.22 8.37 7.30
CA THR A 7 -9.62 7.04 7.34
C THR A 7 -10.75 6.02 7.45
N TYR A 8 -10.79 5.08 6.51
CA TYR A 8 -11.77 4.02 6.51
C TYR A 8 -11.11 2.65 6.71
N ASP A 9 -11.75 1.84 7.53
CA ASP A 9 -11.56 0.40 7.54
C ASP A 9 -12.46 -0.23 6.47
N LEU A 10 -12.44 -1.54 6.32
CA LEU A 10 -13.26 -2.23 5.33
C LEU A 10 -14.73 -1.83 5.48
N TYR A 11 -15.27 -1.16 4.46
CA TYR A 11 -16.65 -0.69 4.45
C TYR A 11 -17.62 -1.87 4.46
N GLY A 12 -18.51 -1.90 5.48
CA GLY A 12 -19.79 -2.60 5.40
C GLY A 12 -19.77 -4.08 5.70
N GLU A 13 -18.66 -4.73 5.99
CA GLU A 13 -18.66 -6.11 6.47
C GLU A 13 -18.35 -6.16 7.97
N LYS A 14 -19.25 -6.84 8.71
CA LYS A 14 -18.89 -7.42 9.99
C LYS A 14 -17.62 -8.22 9.74
N ALA A 15 -16.50 -7.78 10.31
CA ALA A 15 -15.28 -8.55 10.30
C ALA A 15 -15.67 -9.95 10.76
N GLY A 16 -15.74 -10.90 9.82
CA GLY A 16 -16.03 -12.28 10.14
C GLY A 16 -14.98 -12.69 11.14
N ASN A 17 -15.42 -13.05 12.36
CA ASN A 17 -14.58 -13.50 13.48
C ASN A 17 -13.85 -14.79 13.13
N GLY A 18 -12.98 -14.75 12.10
CA GLY A 18 -12.07 -15.83 11.79
C GLY A 18 -10.64 -15.35 12.00
N PRO A 19 -9.76 -16.17 12.61
CA PRO A 19 -8.34 -15.84 12.80
C PRO A 19 -7.57 -15.61 11.49
N ASP A 20 -8.21 -15.71 10.33
CA ASP A 20 -7.60 -15.75 9.01
C ASP A 20 -8.03 -14.60 8.06
N PHE A 21 -8.55 -13.49 8.56
CA PHE A 21 -8.87 -12.36 7.69
C PHE A 21 -7.59 -11.65 7.24
N TRP A 22 -7.08 -12.00 6.07
CA TRP A 22 -5.93 -11.36 5.46
C TRP A 22 -6.21 -10.76 4.08
N LEU A 23 -7.26 -11.21 3.40
CA LEU A 23 -7.71 -10.78 2.08
C LEU A 23 -9.23 -10.66 2.05
N HIS A 24 -9.74 -9.63 1.40
CA HIS A 24 -11.13 -9.44 1.02
C HIS A 24 -11.22 -9.19 -0.49
N CYS A 25 -12.26 -9.70 -1.13
CA CYS A 25 -12.54 -9.48 -2.55
C CYS A 25 -14.01 -9.12 -2.74
N GLU A 26 -14.25 -8.03 -3.45
CA GLU A 26 -15.59 -7.58 -3.85
C GLU A 26 -15.55 -7.07 -5.30
N THR A 27 -16.72 -6.96 -5.96
CA THR A 27 -16.78 -6.35 -7.29
C THR A 27 -16.77 -4.82 -7.18
N ILE A 28 -16.19 -4.15 -8.18
CA ILE A 28 -16.22 -2.68 -8.23
C ILE A 28 -17.68 -2.15 -8.26
N PRO A 29 -18.60 -2.73 -9.04
CA PRO A 29 -20.01 -2.30 -9.01
C PRO A 29 -20.68 -2.44 -7.64
N SER A 30 -20.45 -3.55 -6.91
CA SER A 30 -21.07 -3.74 -5.58
C SER A 30 -20.63 -2.67 -4.59
N ARG A 31 -19.37 -2.27 -4.67
CA ARG A 31 -18.80 -1.24 -3.79
C ARG A 31 -19.18 0.18 -4.19
N SER A 32 -19.11 0.50 -5.49
CA SER A 32 -19.21 1.88 -5.99
C SER A 32 -20.65 2.33 -6.27
N SER A 33 -21.57 1.42 -6.62
CA SER A 33 -22.95 1.78 -6.96
C SER A 33 -23.68 2.50 -5.83
N LEU A 34 -23.45 2.12 -4.57
CA LEU A 34 -23.99 2.79 -3.38
C LEU A 34 -23.52 4.24 -3.24
N HIS A 35 -22.40 4.59 -3.85
CA HIS A 35 -21.79 5.91 -3.84
C HIS A 35 -21.87 6.59 -5.23
N ARG A 36 -22.85 6.24 -6.08
CA ARG A 36 -23.02 6.80 -7.42
C ARG A 36 -21.78 6.64 -8.31
N TYR A 37 -21.04 5.54 -8.14
CA TYR A 37 -19.79 5.23 -8.84
C TYR A 37 -18.65 6.22 -8.55
N GLU A 38 -18.73 6.95 -7.42
CA GLU A 38 -17.68 7.86 -6.97
C GLU A 38 -17.29 7.52 -5.53
N ILE A 39 -16.08 7.05 -5.33
CA ILE A 39 -15.49 6.80 -4.02
C ILE A 39 -14.63 8.01 -3.67
N GLY A 40 -15.09 8.81 -2.71
CA GLY A 40 -14.39 10.02 -2.26
C GLY A 40 -13.01 9.74 -1.69
N LEU A 41 -12.23 10.81 -1.53
CA LEU A 41 -10.87 10.71 -1.00
C LEU A 41 -10.87 10.12 0.42
N HIS A 42 -10.15 9.04 0.62
CA HIS A 42 -10.04 8.32 1.89
C HIS A 42 -8.67 7.62 2.01
N ARG A 43 -8.42 6.99 3.17
CA ARG A 43 -7.16 6.33 3.48
C ARG A 43 -7.39 5.03 4.23
N HIS A 44 -6.54 4.04 3.97
CA HIS A 44 -6.42 2.82 4.76
C HIS A 44 -5.02 2.71 5.36
N GLU A 45 -4.91 2.60 6.68
CA GLU A 45 -3.58 2.61 7.34
C GLU A 45 -2.85 1.27 7.22
N SER A 46 -3.58 0.16 7.10
CA SER A 46 -3.01 -1.20 7.19
C SER A 46 -3.25 -2.04 5.95
N PHE A 47 -4.07 -1.57 5.03
CA PHE A 47 -4.47 -2.35 3.87
C PHE A 47 -3.75 -1.89 2.61
N PHE A 48 -3.33 -2.87 1.83
CA PHE A 48 -2.95 -2.72 0.44
C PHE A 48 -4.15 -3.08 -0.44
N GLN A 49 -4.41 -2.31 -1.48
CA GLN A 49 -5.50 -2.60 -2.41
C GLN A 49 -4.99 -2.81 -3.83
N ILE A 50 -5.64 -3.76 -4.51
CA ILE A 50 -5.52 -3.97 -5.95
C ILE A 50 -6.93 -3.80 -6.53
N LEU A 51 -7.11 -2.82 -7.40
CA LEU A 51 -8.32 -2.69 -8.21
C LEU A 51 -8.01 -3.27 -9.58
N TYR A 52 -8.73 -4.29 -9.97
CA TYR A 52 -8.73 -4.82 -11.32
C TYR A 52 -9.94 -4.30 -12.07
N ILE A 53 -9.71 -3.53 -13.11
CA ILE A 53 -10.75 -2.97 -13.96
C ILE A 53 -10.73 -3.75 -15.27
N SER A 54 -11.81 -4.51 -15.54
CA SER A 54 -11.94 -5.36 -16.74
C SER A 54 -12.67 -4.65 -17.87
N ALA A 55 -13.63 -3.77 -17.54
CA ALA A 55 -14.44 -3.02 -18.51
C ALA A 55 -14.87 -1.67 -17.95
N GLY A 56 -15.45 -0.82 -18.81
CA GLY A 56 -15.86 0.54 -18.48
C GLY A 56 -14.73 1.54 -18.58
N SER A 57 -14.75 2.56 -17.72
CA SER A 57 -13.72 3.60 -17.63
C SER A 57 -13.71 4.24 -16.25
N GLY A 58 -12.70 5.05 -15.95
CA GLY A 58 -12.65 5.79 -14.70
C GLY A 58 -11.36 6.57 -14.50
N ASP A 59 -11.29 7.19 -13.32
CA ASP A 59 -10.10 7.90 -12.83
C ASP A 59 -9.76 7.42 -11.43
N ALA A 60 -8.48 7.29 -11.15
CA ALA A 60 -7.91 7.17 -9.81
C ALA A 60 -7.32 8.51 -9.38
N LEU A 61 -7.67 8.95 -8.18
CA LEU A 61 -7.06 10.10 -7.53
C LEU A 61 -6.13 9.60 -6.42
N PHE A 62 -4.86 9.87 -6.55
CA PHE A 62 -3.83 9.55 -5.55
C PHE A 62 -3.22 10.86 -5.03
N GLU A 63 -3.55 11.22 -3.79
CA GLU A 63 -3.22 12.54 -3.24
C GLU A 63 -3.75 13.67 -4.15
N ASP A 64 -2.87 14.39 -4.87
CA ASP A 64 -3.22 15.45 -5.83
C ASP A 64 -3.07 15.00 -7.30
N ARG A 65 -2.74 13.72 -7.56
CA ARG A 65 -2.51 13.19 -8.92
C ARG A 65 -3.72 12.39 -9.40
N ARG A 66 -4.26 12.79 -10.53
CA ARG A 66 -5.31 12.03 -11.22
C ARG A 66 -4.70 11.18 -12.33
N LEU A 67 -5.03 9.90 -12.34
CA LEU A 67 -4.61 8.94 -13.35
C LEU A 67 -5.86 8.31 -13.99
N THR A 68 -5.87 8.21 -15.31
CA THR A 68 -6.97 7.57 -16.04
C THR A 68 -6.88 6.05 -15.91
N LEU A 69 -8.02 5.42 -15.68
CA LEU A 69 -8.19 3.97 -15.67
C LEU A 69 -8.73 3.52 -17.03
N ALA A 70 -7.86 2.97 -17.86
CA ALA A 70 -8.19 2.42 -19.19
C ALA A 70 -8.14 0.89 -19.14
N PRO A 71 -9.29 0.20 -19.13
CA PRO A 71 -9.34 -1.26 -19.05
C PRO A 71 -8.77 -1.95 -20.29
N PRO A 72 -8.23 -3.20 -20.13
CA PRO A 72 -8.01 -3.84 -18.85
C PRO A 72 -6.78 -3.27 -18.13
N ALA A 73 -6.91 -2.99 -16.84
CA ALA A 73 -5.84 -2.40 -16.04
C ALA A 73 -5.94 -2.82 -14.58
N ILE A 74 -4.83 -2.72 -13.86
CA ILE A 74 -4.82 -2.75 -12.40
C ILE A 74 -4.39 -1.40 -11.84
N ALA A 75 -5.03 -1.00 -10.73
CA ALA A 75 -4.56 0.08 -9.89
C ALA A 75 -4.13 -0.49 -8.53
N THR A 76 -2.94 -0.11 -8.06
CA THR A 76 -2.43 -0.53 -6.75
C THR A 76 -2.36 0.65 -5.81
N VAL A 77 -2.79 0.44 -4.55
CA VAL A 77 -2.83 1.45 -3.51
C VAL A 77 -2.11 0.94 -2.27
N PRO A 78 -0.95 1.51 -1.92
CA PRO A 78 -0.26 1.18 -0.68
C PRO A 78 -0.98 1.74 0.55
N PRO A 79 -0.76 1.16 1.75
CA PRO A 79 -1.30 1.70 2.98
C PRO A 79 -0.82 3.12 3.26
N GLY A 80 -1.64 3.89 3.97
CA GLY A 80 -1.32 5.26 4.38
C GLY A 80 -1.44 6.33 3.28
N LEU A 81 -1.93 5.97 2.09
CA LEU A 81 -2.10 6.89 0.96
C LEU A 81 -3.54 7.40 0.85
N ASP A 82 -3.72 8.72 0.70
CA ASP A 82 -5.01 9.32 0.37
C ASP A 82 -5.37 8.99 -1.08
N HIS A 83 -6.51 8.34 -1.27
CA HIS A 83 -6.94 7.92 -2.59
C HIS A 83 -8.46 7.96 -2.76
N GLY A 84 -8.89 8.04 -4.02
CA GLY A 84 -10.30 8.02 -4.39
C GLY A 84 -10.46 7.56 -5.83
N PHE A 85 -11.67 7.17 -6.21
CA PHE A 85 -11.96 6.65 -7.53
C PHE A 85 -13.27 7.18 -8.06
N ARG A 86 -13.32 7.37 -9.37
CA ARG A 86 -14.56 7.63 -10.10
C ARG A 86 -14.65 6.65 -11.25
N PHE A 87 -15.79 6.03 -11.42
CA PHE A 87 -16.03 5.03 -12.45
C PHE A 87 -17.20 5.40 -13.34
N SER A 88 -17.20 4.91 -14.55
CA SER A 88 -18.39 4.88 -15.41
C SER A 88 -19.42 3.87 -14.86
N ARG A 89 -20.68 4.00 -15.29
CA ARG A 89 -21.77 3.10 -14.82
C ARG A 89 -21.65 1.66 -15.31
N ASP A 90 -20.93 1.47 -16.39
CA ASP A 90 -20.64 0.19 -17.03
C ASP A 90 -19.32 -0.42 -16.56
N VAL A 91 -18.72 0.11 -15.48
CA VAL A 91 -17.50 -0.45 -14.91
C VAL A 91 -17.71 -1.89 -14.49
N ASP A 92 -16.73 -2.75 -14.78
CA ASP A 92 -16.63 -4.11 -14.27
C ASP A 92 -15.22 -4.39 -13.76
N GLY A 93 -15.14 -5.28 -12.77
CA GLY A 93 -13.88 -5.65 -12.14
C GLY A 93 -14.02 -5.95 -10.66
N HIS A 94 -12.86 -6.07 -10.02
CA HIS A 94 -12.76 -6.49 -8.62
C HIS A 94 -11.84 -5.60 -7.82
N VAL A 95 -12.15 -5.45 -6.53
CA VAL A 95 -11.26 -4.86 -5.53
C VAL A 95 -10.77 -5.96 -4.60
N PHE A 96 -9.46 -6.15 -4.53
CA PHE A 96 -8.81 -7.03 -3.58
C PHE A 96 -8.17 -6.15 -2.50
N THR A 97 -8.65 -6.27 -1.27
CA THR A 97 -8.13 -5.55 -0.11
C THR A 97 -7.45 -6.54 0.82
N LEU A 98 -6.19 -6.33 1.13
CA LEU A 98 -5.40 -7.27 1.92
C LEU A 98 -4.54 -6.57 2.97
N LEU A 99 -4.26 -7.26 4.06
CA LEU A 99 -3.32 -6.76 5.07
C LEU A 99 -1.92 -6.64 4.44
N ALA A 100 -1.36 -5.44 4.44
CA ALA A 100 -0.03 -5.20 3.87
C ALA A 100 1.08 -6.03 4.52
N SER A 101 0.89 -6.46 5.77
CA SER A 101 1.81 -7.36 6.48
C SER A 101 1.94 -8.75 5.83
N HIS A 102 0.97 -9.17 5.02
CA HIS A 102 1.00 -10.44 4.29
C HIS A 102 1.71 -10.32 2.94
N LEU A 103 2.00 -9.11 2.46
CA LEU A 103 2.78 -8.87 1.26
C LEU A 103 4.28 -8.90 1.59
N ARG A 104 4.92 -10.03 1.32
CA ARG A 104 6.38 -10.17 1.46
C ARG A 104 7.02 -10.22 0.08
N LEU A 105 7.10 -9.05 -0.56
CA LEU A 105 7.71 -8.89 -1.88
C LEU A 105 9.04 -8.14 -1.75
N ALA A 106 10.02 -8.55 -2.51
CA ALA A 106 11.36 -7.95 -2.55
C ALA A 106 11.70 -7.50 -3.98
N GLY A 107 12.81 -6.79 -4.12
CA GLY A 107 13.30 -6.36 -5.43
C GLY A 107 12.31 -5.46 -6.16
N GLU A 108 12.09 -5.73 -7.42
CA GLU A 108 11.22 -4.95 -8.30
C GLU A 108 9.74 -4.99 -7.87
N ALA A 109 9.25 -6.16 -7.49
CA ALA A 109 7.88 -6.30 -6.99
C ALA A 109 7.67 -5.55 -5.67
N GLY A 110 8.65 -5.56 -4.76
CA GLY A 110 8.62 -4.75 -3.53
C GLY A 110 8.58 -3.25 -3.82
N ARG A 111 9.35 -2.80 -4.80
CA ARG A 111 9.30 -1.41 -5.28
C ARG A 111 7.96 -1.05 -5.92
N PHE A 112 7.42 -1.96 -6.72
CA PHE A 112 6.13 -1.76 -7.39
C PHE A 112 5.00 -1.49 -6.39
N VAL A 113 4.91 -2.26 -5.31
CA VAL A 113 3.84 -2.14 -4.31
C VAL A 113 4.06 -0.99 -3.29
N SER A 114 5.20 -0.33 -3.31
CA SER A 114 5.51 0.76 -2.37
C SER A 114 4.92 2.12 -2.74
N ALA A 115 4.38 2.25 -3.95
CA ALA A 115 3.76 3.49 -4.45
C ALA A 115 2.47 3.18 -5.23
N PRO A 116 1.53 4.16 -5.32
CA PRO A 116 0.32 3.99 -6.09
C PRO A 116 0.64 3.95 -7.59
N ARG A 117 -0.02 3.03 -8.31
CA ARG A 117 0.20 2.83 -9.76
C ARG A 117 -1.08 2.47 -10.46
N VAL A 118 -1.13 2.84 -11.74
CA VAL A 118 -2.06 2.27 -12.72
C VAL A 118 -1.22 1.60 -13.80
N THR A 119 -1.41 0.30 -13.96
CA THR A 119 -0.68 -0.52 -14.92
C THR A 119 -1.67 -1.08 -15.93
N PRO A 120 -1.58 -0.67 -17.21
CA PRO A 120 -2.35 -1.30 -18.28
C PRO A 120 -1.96 -2.78 -18.43
N LEU A 121 -2.93 -3.61 -18.77
CA LEU A 121 -2.74 -5.03 -19.02
C LEU A 121 -3.10 -5.33 -20.48
N ASP A 122 -2.10 -5.64 -21.30
CA ASP A 122 -2.33 -6.04 -22.68
C ASP A 122 -2.62 -7.54 -22.75
N PRO A 123 -3.82 -7.96 -23.20
CA PRO A 123 -4.13 -9.38 -23.41
C PRO A 123 -3.24 -10.07 -24.45
N GLY A 124 -2.60 -9.31 -25.35
CA GLY A 124 -1.66 -9.80 -26.33
C GLY A 124 -0.25 -10.04 -25.79
N ASP A 125 0.10 -9.44 -24.63
CA ASP A 125 1.36 -9.72 -23.92
C ASP A 125 1.20 -10.95 -23.03
N ALA A 126 2.19 -11.86 -23.05
CA ALA A 126 2.12 -13.10 -22.27
C ALA A 126 1.99 -12.87 -20.76
N ASP A 127 2.73 -11.88 -20.20
CA ASP A 127 2.64 -11.51 -18.79
C ASP A 127 1.28 -10.86 -18.51
N GLY A 128 0.78 -9.98 -19.40
CA GLY A 128 -0.52 -9.35 -19.30
C GLY A 128 -1.67 -10.35 -19.30
N ALA A 129 -1.68 -11.29 -20.26
CA ALA A 129 -2.67 -12.37 -20.32
C ALA A 129 -2.66 -13.25 -19.08
N PHE A 130 -1.47 -13.58 -18.54
CA PHE A 130 -1.35 -14.35 -17.32
C PHE A 130 -1.93 -13.59 -16.10
N VAL A 131 -1.61 -12.29 -15.96
CA VAL A 131 -2.14 -11.44 -14.88
C VAL A 131 -3.66 -11.41 -14.94
N LEU A 132 -4.24 -11.16 -16.13
CA LEU A 132 -5.71 -11.13 -16.34
C LEU A 132 -6.37 -12.45 -15.93
N SER A 133 -5.85 -13.59 -16.40
CA SER A 133 -6.40 -14.91 -16.08
C SER A 133 -6.27 -15.23 -14.59
N THR A 134 -5.15 -14.83 -13.97
CA THR A 134 -4.88 -15.09 -12.56
C THR A 134 -5.76 -14.24 -11.64
N LEU A 135 -6.05 -12.98 -11.99
CA LEU A 135 -7.00 -12.13 -11.26
C LEU A 135 -8.41 -12.72 -11.27
N GLY A 136 -8.85 -13.24 -12.42
CA GLY A 136 -10.12 -13.98 -12.51
C GLY A 136 -10.16 -15.24 -11.63
N ARG A 137 -9.06 -16.01 -11.60
CA ARG A 137 -8.91 -17.17 -10.71
C ARG A 137 -8.93 -16.78 -9.24
N LEU A 138 -8.24 -15.68 -8.87
CA LEU A 138 -8.21 -15.16 -7.51
C LEU A 138 -9.62 -14.78 -7.03
N ALA A 139 -10.40 -14.10 -7.86
CA ALA A 139 -11.80 -13.75 -7.55
C ALA A 139 -12.67 -15.00 -7.41
N ALA A 140 -12.51 -15.98 -8.30
CA ALA A 140 -13.23 -17.25 -8.21
C ALA A 140 -12.84 -18.04 -6.94
N GLU A 141 -11.56 -18.12 -6.61
CA GLU A 141 -11.07 -18.83 -5.43
C GLU A 141 -11.56 -18.18 -4.13
N TRP A 142 -11.75 -16.84 -4.12
CA TRP A 142 -12.33 -16.13 -2.98
C TRP A 142 -13.71 -16.67 -2.58
N THR A 143 -14.54 -17.07 -3.52
CA THR A 143 -15.88 -17.59 -3.28
C THR A 143 -15.90 -19.07 -2.87
N THR A 144 -14.79 -19.78 -3.01
CA THR A 144 -14.69 -21.21 -2.69
C THR A 144 -14.31 -21.44 -1.22
N ARG A 145 -14.60 -22.66 -0.71
CA ARG A 145 -14.17 -23.11 0.62
C ARG A 145 -13.32 -24.38 0.52
N ARG A 146 -12.45 -24.45 -0.49
CA ARG A 146 -11.61 -25.63 -0.73
C ARG A 146 -10.36 -25.61 0.17
N SER A 147 -9.83 -26.79 0.47
CA SER A 147 -8.53 -26.93 1.14
C SER A 147 -7.41 -26.30 0.32
N GLY A 148 -6.44 -25.65 0.99
CA GLY A 148 -5.33 -24.97 0.33
C GLY A 148 -5.67 -23.61 -0.30
N ARG A 149 -6.91 -23.12 -0.11
CA ARG A 149 -7.37 -21.83 -0.66
C ARG A 149 -6.44 -20.67 -0.30
N THR A 150 -6.04 -20.53 0.95
CA THR A 150 -5.20 -19.43 1.42
C THR A 150 -3.85 -19.42 0.73
N ASP A 151 -3.19 -20.57 0.66
CA ASP A 151 -1.88 -20.69 0.01
C ASP A 151 -1.97 -20.41 -1.49
N LEU A 152 -3.03 -20.90 -2.14
CA LEU A 152 -3.26 -20.68 -3.56
C LEU A 152 -3.51 -19.20 -3.88
N MET A 153 -4.37 -18.53 -3.09
CA MET A 153 -4.61 -17.10 -3.24
C MET A 153 -3.34 -16.27 -3.00
N GLN A 154 -2.52 -16.64 -2.03
CA GLN A 154 -1.24 -15.98 -1.77
C GLN A 154 -0.28 -16.15 -2.95
N ALA A 155 -0.19 -17.36 -3.53
CA ALA A 155 0.62 -17.62 -4.72
C ALA A 155 0.15 -16.80 -5.93
N TYR A 156 -1.17 -16.70 -6.15
CA TYR A 156 -1.74 -15.86 -7.20
C TYR A 156 -1.40 -14.38 -7.01
N LEU A 157 -1.52 -13.84 -5.80
CA LEU A 157 -1.18 -12.45 -5.51
C LEU A 157 0.30 -12.15 -5.77
N VAL A 158 1.19 -13.01 -5.30
CA VAL A 158 2.64 -12.86 -5.55
C VAL A 158 2.93 -12.87 -7.04
N SER A 159 2.34 -13.80 -7.80
CA SER A 159 2.52 -13.90 -9.25
C SER A 159 2.00 -12.65 -9.97
N VAL A 160 0.77 -12.22 -9.65
CA VAL A 160 0.16 -11.02 -10.23
C VAL A 160 1.01 -9.78 -9.99
N LEU A 161 1.41 -9.53 -8.73
CA LEU A 161 2.19 -8.33 -8.40
C LEU A 161 3.60 -8.36 -8.97
N THR A 162 4.22 -9.54 -9.07
CA THR A 162 5.55 -9.70 -9.69
C THR A 162 5.50 -9.41 -11.20
N LEU A 163 4.50 -9.95 -11.90
CA LEU A 163 4.36 -9.72 -13.34
C LEU A 163 3.88 -8.29 -13.64
N ALA A 164 2.99 -7.73 -12.83
CA ALA A 164 2.59 -6.35 -12.95
C ALA A 164 3.77 -5.38 -12.77
N ALA A 165 4.69 -5.67 -11.84
CA ALA A 165 5.92 -4.90 -11.67
C ALA A 165 6.80 -4.95 -12.94
N ARG A 166 6.91 -6.13 -13.56
CA ARG A 166 7.65 -6.29 -14.82
C ARG A 166 7.00 -5.53 -15.98
N LEU A 167 5.67 -5.57 -16.10
CA LEU A 167 4.94 -4.80 -17.11
C LEU A 167 5.11 -3.30 -16.92
N TRP A 168 5.02 -2.86 -15.66
CA TRP A 168 5.20 -1.46 -15.32
C TRP A 168 6.62 -0.96 -15.65
N SER A 169 7.68 -1.72 -15.33
CA SER A 169 9.06 -1.32 -15.60
C SER A 169 9.38 -1.24 -17.09
N ARG A 170 8.74 -2.06 -17.94
CA ARG A 170 8.85 -1.97 -19.40
C ARG A 170 8.28 -0.66 -19.95
N GLY A 171 7.20 -0.15 -19.34
CA GLY A 171 6.55 1.11 -19.75
C GLY A 171 7.32 2.38 -19.36
N GLU A 172 8.20 2.32 -18.35
CA GLU A 172 8.92 3.49 -17.82
C GLU A 172 10.26 3.81 -18.51
N THR A 173 10.64 3.11 -19.56
CA THR A 173 11.94 3.30 -20.23
C THR A 173 12.10 4.63 -21.01
N ALA A 174 11.16 5.57 -20.91
CA ALA A 174 11.20 6.82 -21.66
C ALA A 174 10.99 8.06 -20.76
N GLY A 175 12.08 8.70 -20.32
CA GLY A 175 12.10 10.12 -19.90
C GLY A 175 12.72 10.42 -18.52
N ASP A 176 13.25 11.66 -18.35
CA ASP A 176 13.85 12.18 -17.09
C ASP A 176 12.92 12.16 -15.88
N ALA A 177 11.61 12.28 -16.08
CA ALA A 177 10.61 12.14 -15.03
C ALA A 177 10.57 10.70 -14.48
N GLY A 178 10.79 9.69 -15.34
CA GLY A 178 10.91 8.30 -14.94
C GLY A 178 12.14 8.01 -14.08
N GLU A 179 13.25 8.73 -14.28
CA GLU A 179 14.47 8.55 -13.48
C GLU A 179 14.28 8.98 -12.03
N ALA A 180 13.64 10.13 -11.80
CA ALA A 180 13.34 10.59 -10.44
C ALA A 180 12.34 9.69 -9.72
N ALA A 181 11.32 9.21 -10.44
CA ALA A 181 10.35 8.24 -9.92
C ALA A 181 11.04 6.92 -9.57
N ARG A 182 11.86 6.36 -10.45
CA ARG A 182 12.66 5.15 -10.18
C ARG A 182 13.56 5.28 -8.95
N ARG A 183 14.20 6.43 -8.77
CA ARG A 183 15.03 6.70 -7.59
C ARG A 183 14.21 6.76 -6.31
N MET A 184 13.02 7.37 -6.34
CA MET A 184 12.11 7.37 -5.19
C MET A 184 11.66 5.98 -4.81
N GLU A 185 11.39 5.15 -5.79
CA GLU A 185 10.98 3.76 -5.56
C GLU A 185 12.11 2.89 -5.04
N HIS A 186 13.29 3.03 -5.60
CA HIS A 186 14.48 2.36 -5.09
C HIS A 186 14.74 2.79 -3.64
N LEU A 187 14.60 4.09 -3.32
CA LEU A 187 14.67 4.59 -1.95
C LEU A 187 13.64 3.89 -1.05
N ASN A 188 12.38 3.76 -1.47
CA ASN A 188 11.37 3.08 -0.69
C ASN A 188 11.72 1.61 -0.42
N GLY A 189 12.22 0.90 -1.42
CA GLY A 189 12.71 -0.47 -1.26
C GLY A 189 13.87 -0.57 -0.27
N LEU A 190 14.85 0.33 -0.36
CA LEU A 190 15.97 0.39 0.56
C LEU A 190 15.53 0.73 2.00
N ILE A 191 14.57 1.64 2.16
CA ILE A 191 14.01 1.96 3.48
C ILE A 191 13.35 0.71 4.07
N GLN A 192 12.52 -0.02 3.31
CA GLN A 192 11.91 -1.26 3.79
C GLN A 192 12.92 -2.34 4.16
N GLN A 193 14.05 -2.42 3.49
CA GLN A 193 15.12 -3.37 3.81
C GLN A 193 15.92 -2.98 5.06
N HIS A 194 16.12 -1.69 5.28
CA HIS A 194 17.08 -1.17 6.26
C HIS A 194 16.47 -0.35 7.40
N PHE A 195 15.13 -0.18 7.47
CA PHE A 195 14.49 0.65 8.48
C PHE A 195 14.85 0.25 9.93
N ARG A 196 15.05 -1.05 10.17
CA ARG A 196 15.47 -1.58 11.48
C ARG A 196 16.89 -1.20 11.89
N GLY A 197 17.70 -0.74 10.96
CA GLY A 197 19.08 -0.33 11.21
C GLY A 197 19.27 1.17 11.44
N GLN A 198 18.21 1.97 11.43
CA GLN A 198 18.21 3.44 11.56
C GLN A 198 19.30 4.13 10.73
N LYS A 199 19.43 3.73 9.48
CA LYS A 199 20.46 4.26 8.59
C LYS A 199 20.22 5.74 8.31
N PRO A 200 21.28 6.58 8.35
CA PRO A 200 21.16 8.00 8.00
C PRO A 200 20.83 8.19 6.51
N ALA A 201 20.27 9.33 6.13
CA ALA A 201 19.95 9.63 4.73
C ALA A 201 21.15 9.50 3.78
N GLY A 202 22.38 9.74 4.27
CA GLY A 202 23.61 9.54 3.51
C GLY A 202 23.85 8.09 3.10
N PHE A 203 23.47 7.11 3.91
CA PHE A 203 23.53 5.71 3.55
C PHE A 203 22.66 5.42 2.32
N TYR A 204 21.41 5.86 2.35
CA TYR A 204 20.48 5.66 1.22
C TYR A 204 20.93 6.40 -0.05
N ALA A 205 21.54 7.57 0.11
CA ALA A 205 22.12 8.29 -1.01
C ALA A 205 23.26 7.49 -1.65
N GLY A 206 24.14 6.89 -0.84
CA GLY A 206 25.22 6.00 -1.30
C GLY A 206 24.71 4.78 -2.04
N GLU A 207 23.71 4.08 -1.50
CA GLU A 207 23.09 2.92 -2.16
C GLU A 207 22.44 3.29 -3.51
N LEU A 208 21.93 4.51 -3.64
CA LEU A 208 21.36 5.04 -4.88
C LEU A 208 22.40 5.60 -5.85
N GLY A 209 23.68 5.63 -5.49
CA GLY A 209 24.75 6.21 -6.30
C GLY A 209 24.63 7.72 -6.51
N ILE A 210 24.02 8.46 -5.56
CA ILE A 210 23.80 9.90 -5.65
C ILE A 210 24.28 10.64 -4.39
N SER A 211 24.46 11.96 -4.49
CA SER A 211 24.79 12.76 -3.32
C SER A 211 23.59 12.91 -2.36
N PRO A 212 23.81 13.11 -1.04
CA PRO A 212 22.75 13.39 -0.08
C PRO A 212 21.90 14.62 -0.45
N THR A 213 22.53 15.64 -1.03
CA THR A 213 21.83 16.85 -1.52
C THR A 213 20.89 16.52 -2.67
N HIS A 214 21.31 15.65 -3.60
CA HIS A 214 20.48 15.20 -4.71
C HIS A 214 19.32 14.34 -4.22
N LEU A 215 19.58 13.40 -3.28
CA LEU A 215 18.52 12.63 -2.63
C LEU A 215 17.48 13.55 -2.00
N ASN A 216 17.92 14.54 -1.21
CA ASN A 216 17.00 15.48 -0.56
C ASN A 216 16.17 16.27 -1.57
N ARG A 217 16.73 16.67 -2.72
CA ARG A 217 16.03 17.35 -3.80
C ARG A 217 14.94 16.47 -4.41
N ILE A 218 15.27 15.21 -4.72
CA ILE A 218 14.31 14.24 -5.29
C ILE A 218 13.16 14.00 -4.33
N VAL A 219 13.46 13.70 -3.06
CA VAL A 219 12.44 13.41 -2.04
C VAL A 219 11.55 14.64 -1.81
N LYS A 220 12.15 15.84 -1.72
CA LYS A 220 11.39 17.08 -1.52
C LYS A 220 10.48 17.40 -2.70
N ALA A 221 10.94 17.16 -3.93
CA ALA A 221 10.13 17.35 -5.13
C ALA A 221 8.94 16.38 -5.18
N ALA A 222 9.15 15.11 -4.75
CA ALA A 222 8.12 14.09 -4.81
C ALA A 222 7.12 14.15 -3.63
N THR A 223 7.56 14.58 -2.44
CA THR A 223 6.77 14.43 -1.19
C THR A 223 6.61 15.71 -0.37
N GLY A 224 7.30 16.78 -0.73
CA GLY A 224 7.36 18.00 0.08
C GLY A 224 8.24 17.89 1.34
N LEU A 225 8.73 16.70 1.68
CA LEU A 225 9.52 16.43 2.89
C LEU A 225 11.03 16.42 2.59
N THR A 226 11.84 16.65 3.62
CA THR A 226 13.27 16.34 3.53
C THR A 226 13.46 14.81 3.51
N ALA A 227 14.58 14.33 2.96
CA ALA A 227 14.90 12.89 2.95
C ALA A 227 14.90 12.29 4.38
N HIS A 228 15.44 13.01 5.36
CA HIS A 228 15.43 12.59 6.77
C HIS A 228 14.00 12.47 7.32
N ALA A 229 13.15 13.48 7.09
CA ALA A 229 11.76 13.45 7.55
C ALA A 229 10.96 12.34 6.87
N TYR A 230 11.20 12.09 5.59
CA TYR A 230 10.55 11.02 4.84
C TYR A 230 10.90 9.63 5.38
N ILE A 231 12.20 9.37 5.63
CA ILE A 231 12.67 8.11 6.23
C ILE A 231 12.07 7.94 7.63
N GLY A 232 12.08 8.99 8.45
CA GLY A 232 11.49 8.97 9.79
C GLY A 232 9.99 8.69 9.77
N ARG A 233 9.24 9.26 8.81
CA ARG A 233 7.81 8.97 8.63
C ARG A 233 7.56 7.49 8.33
N LYS A 234 8.33 6.88 7.43
CA LYS A 234 8.24 5.45 7.13
C LYS A 234 8.52 4.57 8.35
N LEU A 235 9.47 4.96 9.19
CA LEU A 235 9.77 4.27 10.44
C LEU A 235 8.59 4.34 11.43
N ILE A 236 7.94 5.49 11.54
CA ILE A 236 6.75 5.68 12.37
C ILE A 236 5.56 4.89 11.83
N ASP A 237 5.36 4.83 10.52
CA ASP A 237 4.30 4.04 9.91
C ASP A 237 4.46 2.54 10.23
N GLU A 238 5.70 2.04 10.23
CA GLU A 238 6.00 0.67 10.65
C GLU A 238 5.74 0.46 12.15
N ALA A 239 6.17 1.43 12.99
CA ALA A 239 5.89 1.40 14.43
C ALA A 239 4.38 1.33 14.72
N LYS A 240 3.59 2.14 14.05
CA LYS A 240 2.12 2.14 14.15
C LYS A 240 1.55 0.77 13.82
N ARG A 241 2.05 0.15 12.75
CA ARG A 241 1.62 -1.17 12.32
C ARG A 241 1.94 -2.24 13.37
N GLU A 242 3.18 -2.31 13.86
CA GLU A 242 3.60 -3.28 14.86
C GLU A 242 2.82 -3.09 16.18
N LEU A 243 2.59 -1.84 16.60
CA LEU A 243 1.80 -1.54 17.80
C LEU A 243 0.37 -2.10 17.72
N VAL A 244 -0.25 -2.07 16.58
CA VAL A 244 -1.64 -2.52 16.38
C VAL A 244 -1.72 -4.04 16.22
N PHE A 245 -0.85 -4.62 15.40
CA PHE A 245 -0.99 -6.01 14.94
C PHE A 245 -0.14 -7.03 15.71
N THR A 246 0.67 -6.59 16.67
CA THR A 246 1.45 -7.51 17.51
C THR A 246 1.18 -7.28 18.99
N GLU A 247 1.34 -8.33 19.81
CA GLU A 247 1.28 -8.21 21.27
C GLU A 247 2.61 -7.73 21.90
N ALA A 248 3.63 -7.52 21.07
CA ALA A 248 4.95 -7.11 21.54
C ALA A 248 4.89 -5.82 22.37
N PRO A 249 5.57 -5.73 23.51
CA PRO A 249 5.69 -4.49 24.28
C PRO A 249 6.28 -3.36 23.42
N ALA A 250 5.89 -2.11 23.69
CA ALA A 250 6.39 -0.96 22.92
C ALA A 250 7.92 -0.84 22.96
N GLN A 251 8.56 -1.30 24.04
CA GLN A 251 10.03 -1.35 24.16
C GLN A 251 10.65 -2.35 23.19
N ASP A 252 10.03 -3.51 22.98
CA ASP A 252 10.54 -4.55 22.07
C ASP A 252 10.35 -4.11 20.62
N ILE A 253 9.23 -3.44 20.32
CA ILE A 253 9.02 -2.79 19.04
C ILE A 253 10.09 -1.73 18.79
N ALA A 254 10.39 -0.88 19.78
CA ALA A 254 11.43 0.13 19.66
C ALA A 254 12.79 -0.50 19.33
N LEU A 255 13.19 -1.54 20.06
CA LEU A 255 14.43 -2.27 19.81
C LEU A 255 14.42 -2.95 18.43
N GLY A 256 13.30 -3.57 18.05
CA GLY A 256 13.10 -4.19 16.73
C GLY A 256 13.19 -3.19 15.57
N LEU A 257 12.82 -1.93 15.81
CA LEU A 257 12.96 -0.82 14.86
C LEU A 257 14.33 -0.13 14.91
N GLY A 258 15.29 -0.68 15.71
CA GLY A 258 16.65 -0.20 15.80
C GLY A 258 16.86 0.99 16.73
N PHE A 259 15.88 1.35 17.58
CA PHE A 259 16.09 2.37 18.59
C PHE A 259 16.91 1.78 19.74
N ALA A 260 18.05 2.40 20.05
CA ALA A 260 18.89 1.99 21.17
C ALA A 260 18.25 2.32 22.54
N ASP A 261 17.39 3.34 22.59
CA ASP A 261 16.68 3.80 23.79
C ASP A 261 15.16 3.80 23.57
N PRO A 262 14.39 2.90 24.21
CA PRO A 262 12.93 2.88 24.14
C PRO A 262 12.27 4.17 24.63
N ALA A 263 12.91 4.90 25.56
CA ALA A 263 12.38 6.19 26.01
C ALA A 263 12.54 7.26 24.93
N TYR A 264 13.64 7.23 24.18
CA TYR A 264 13.80 8.09 23.02
C TYR A 264 12.76 7.76 21.93
N PHE A 265 12.53 6.47 21.64
CA PHE A 265 11.45 6.05 20.73
C PHE A 265 10.09 6.62 21.15
N SER A 266 9.73 6.51 22.44
CA SER A 266 8.45 7.00 22.94
C SER A 266 8.28 8.51 22.75
N ARG A 267 9.34 9.29 23.00
CA ARG A 267 9.35 10.75 22.73
C ARG A 267 9.29 11.06 21.25
N TYR A 268 10.04 10.31 20.44
CA TYR A 268 10.04 10.45 18.98
C TYR A 268 8.64 10.17 18.41
N PHE A 269 8.04 9.04 18.80
CA PHE A 269 6.71 8.65 18.35
C PHE A 269 5.65 9.69 18.75
N LEU A 270 5.69 10.16 20.02
CA LEU A 270 4.79 11.22 20.51
C LEU A 270 4.92 12.50 19.68
N ARG A 271 6.13 12.92 19.37
CA ARG A 271 6.37 14.12 18.54
C ARG A 271 5.79 13.98 17.15
N GLU A 272 5.95 12.81 16.51
CA GLU A 272 5.54 12.58 15.12
C GLU A 272 4.03 12.29 14.99
N THR A 273 3.38 11.75 16.06
CA THR A 273 1.98 11.29 15.99
C THR A 273 1.02 12.08 16.89
N GLY A 274 1.54 12.83 17.84
CA GLY A 274 0.74 13.53 18.87
C GLY A 274 0.32 12.62 20.04
N GLU A 275 0.65 11.32 20.02
CA GLU A 275 0.25 10.35 21.03
C GLU A 275 1.41 9.45 21.44
N THR A 276 1.32 8.89 22.66
CA THR A 276 2.29 7.86 23.08
C THR A 276 2.03 6.54 22.36
N PRO A 277 3.05 5.67 22.20
CA PRO A 277 2.87 4.33 21.60
C PRO A 277 1.76 3.52 22.27
N ARG A 278 1.66 3.60 23.60
CA ARG A 278 0.62 2.91 24.37
C ARG A 278 -0.78 3.47 24.09
N ALA A 279 -0.93 4.78 24.05
CA ALA A 279 -2.20 5.44 23.77
C ALA A 279 -2.66 5.12 22.34
N TRP A 280 -1.75 5.19 21.37
CA TRP A 280 -1.99 4.79 19.98
C TRP A 280 -2.51 3.35 19.88
N ARG A 281 -1.82 2.39 20.49
CA ARG A 281 -2.22 0.97 20.50
C ARG A 281 -3.63 0.80 21.05
N LEU A 282 -3.90 1.36 22.22
CA LEU A 282 -5.21 1.23 22.88
C LEU A 282 -6.33 1.79 22.01
N ARG A 283 -6.14 2.98 21.48
CA ARG A 283 -7.13 3.64 20.62
C ARG A 283 -7.40 2.85 19.35
N GLU A 284 -6.35 2.47 18.62
CA GLU A 284 -6.51 1.77 17.34
C GLU A 284 -7.11 0.37 17.52
N ARG A 285 -6.71 -0.36 18.56
CA ARG A 285 -7.30 -1.66 18.87
C ARG A 285 -8.75 -1.55 19.32
N ALA A 286 -9.08 -0.56 20.15
CA ALA A 286 -10.48 -0.29 20.52
C ALA A 286 -11.31 0.06 19.29
N ARG A 287 -10.76 0.85 18.36
CA ARG A 287 -11.40 1.17 17.08
C ARG A 287 -11.63 -0.09 16.23
N LEU A 288 -10.63 -0.95 16.09
CA LEU A 288 -10.74 -2.21 15.37
C LEU A 288 -11.75 -3.16 16.04
N SER A 289 -11.79 -3.22 17.38
CA SER A 289 -12.73 -4.06 18.12
C SER A 289 -14.16 -3.55 18.03
N ALA A 290 -14.37 -2.22 18.08
CA ALA A 290 -15.70 -1.63 17.92
C ALA A 290 -16.27 -1.90 16.53
N GLN A 291 -15.43 -1.85 15.51
CA GLN A 291 -15.80 -2.15 14.12
C GLN A 291 -16.04 -3.65 13.86
N ALA A 292 -15.43 -4.53 14.68
CA ALA A 292 -15.69 -5.96 14.63
C ALA A 292 -17.02 -6.34 15.33
N SER A 293 -17.64 -5.41 16.06
CA SER A 293 -18.87 -5.62 16.84
C SER A 293 -20.10 -5.00 16.20
N GLU A 294 -19.96 -4.19 15.15
CA GLU A 294 -21.02 -3.67 14.29
C GLU A 294 -21.20 -4.50 13.01
#